data_32d02ab305d7486e192ec983fc8f5f21
#
_entry.id   32d02ab305d7486e192ec983fc8f5f21
#
_cell.length_a   1.000
_cell.length_b   1.000
_cell.length_c   1.000
_cell.angle_alpha   90.00
_cell.angle_beta   90.00
_cell.angle_gamma   90.00
#
_symmetry.space_group_name_H-M   'P 1'
#
loop_
_entity.id
_entity.type
_entity.pdbx_description
1 polymer ?
#
loop_
_entity_poly.entity_id
_entity_poly.type
_entity_poly.pdbx_seq_one_letter_code
_entity_poly.pdbx_strand_id
1 'polypeptide(L)'
;MKYLNNNKINQLNLNKNNTYIVMDFDKTITSYDSSDSWDVVANPKFVEQGIRSDMDKLYKKYRPIEMDYTISKEEKLKQMEIWYSECMDLYYKYNLTKEQIKNSIQASDVKFRK
;
A
#
# COMPACT_ATOMS: atom_id res chain seq x y z
N MET A 1 18.08 -11.03 -1.17
CA MET A 1 17.85 -10.27 -2.42
C MET A 1 18.99 -10.58 -3.38
N LYS A 2 18.72 -11.15 -4.54
CA LYS A 2 19.77 -11.30 -5.57
C LYS A 2 19.93 -9.95 -6.26
N TYR A 3 21.04 -9.28 -6.02
CA TYR A 3 21.38 -8.08 -6.77
C TYR A 3 21.61 -8.44 -8.24
N LEU A 4 20.96 -7.73 -9.14
CA LEU A 4 21.28 -7.81 -10.56
C LEU A 4 22.72 -7.34 -10.74
N ASN A 5 23.55 -8.18 -11.32
CA ASN A 5 24.92 -7.82 -11.67
C ASN A 5 24.87 -6.64 -12.66
N ASN A 6 25.59 -5.56 -12.37
CA ASN A 6 25.66 -4.37 -13.22
C ASN A 6 25.98 -4.70 -14.68
N ASN A 7 26.77 -5.73 -14.94
CA ASN A 7 27.08 -6.19 -16.30
C ASN A 7 25.86 -6.72 -17.05
N LYS A 8 24.89 -7.33 -16.35
CA LYS A 8 23.62 -7.79 -16.98
C LYS A 8 22.70 -6.62 -17.30
N ILE A 9 22.66 -5.58 -16.43
CA ILE A 9 21.86 -4.39 -16.68
C ILE A 9 22.35 -3.66 -17.91
N ASN A 10 23.67 -3.50 -18.06
CA ASN A 10 24.27 -2.84 -19.22
C ASN A 10 24.03 -3.58 -20.55
N GLN A 11 23.80 -4.90 -20.51
CA GLN A 11 23.47 -5.72 -21.69
C GLN A 11 22.01 -5.56 -22.15
N LEU A 12 21.11 -5.00 -21.33
CA LEU A 12 19.68 -4.96 -21.61
C LEU A 12 19.27 -3.82 -22.56
N ASN A 13 20.20 -2.96 -22.98
CA ASN A 13 19.95 -1.81 -23.90
C ASN A 13 18.67 -1.03 -23.52
N LEU A 14 18.51 -0.73 -22.24
CA LEU A 14 17.32 -0.10 -21.69
C LEU A 14 17.24 1.38 -22.10
N ASN A 15 16.05 1.78 -22.57
CA ASN A 15 15.78 3.18 -22.86
C ASN A 15 14.29 3.50 -22.64
N LYS A 16 13.95 4.78 -22.63
CA LYS A 16 12.59 5.27 -22.34
C LYS A 16 11.49 4.74 -23.27
N ASN A 17 11.84 4.21 -24.43
CA ASN A 17 10.87 3.73 -25.43
C ASN A 17 10.60 2.22 -25.31
N ASN A 18 11.48 1.47 -24.62
CA ASN A 18 11.37 0.02 -24.49
C ASN A 18 11.35 -0.49 -23.05
N THR A 19 11.31 0.42 -22.07
CA THR A 19 11.46 0.04 -20.67
C THR A 19 10.35 0.63 -19.82
N TYR A 20 9.68 -0.23 -19.03
CA TYR A 20 8.76 0.16 -17.97
C TYR A 20 9.37 -0.23 -16.63
N ILE A 21 9.35 0.69 -15.67
CA ILE A 21 9.79 0.43 -14.31
C ILE A 21 8.53 0.30 -13.44
N VAL A 22 8.36 -0.87 -12.82
CA VAL A 22 7.30 -1.13 -11.85
C VAL A 22 7.95 -1.23 -10.48
N MET A 23 7.52 -0.38 -9.56
CA MET A 23 8.03 -0.36 -8.18
C MET A 23 6.86 -0.34 -7.21
N ASP A 24 7.03 -1.04 -6.10
CA ASP A 24 6.15 -0.88 -4.94
C ASP A 24 6.35 0.50 -4.31
N PHE A 25 5.34 1.03 -3.64
CA PHE A 25 5.36 2.37 -3.09
C PHE A 25 5.84 2.40 -1.63
N ASP A 26 5.10 1.72 -0.75
CA ASP A 26 5.35 1.75 0.69
C ASP A 26 6.67 1.06 1.05
N LYS A 27 7.58 1.75 1.73
CA LYS A 27 8.92 1.28 2.13
C LYS A 27 9.83 0.91 0.95
N THR A 28 9.40 1.15 -0.29
CA THR A 28 10.19 0.97 -1.52
C THR A 28 10.55 2.32 -2.14
N ILE A 29 9.59 3.09 -2.58
CA ILE A 29 9.77 4.51 -3.01
C ILE A 29 9.85 5.39 -1.77
N THR A 30 9.02 5.14 -0.77
CA THR A 30 9.10 5.82 0.52
C THR A 30 10.20 5.25 1.40
N SER A 31 10.69 6.02 2.36
CA SER A 31 11.66 5.58 3.34
C SER A 31 11.02 4.62 4.36
N TYR A 32 11.85 3.85 5.08
CA TYR A 32 11.38 2.86 6.05
C TYR A 32 10.57 3.48 7.20
N ASP A 33 10.91 4.70 7.59
CA ASP A 33 10.27 5.48 8.67
C ASP A 33 9.10 6.36 8.18
N SER A 34 8.71 6.24 6.92
CA SER A 34 7.54 6.91 6.37
C SER A 34 6.24 6.26 6.83
N SER A 35 5.17 7.05 6.96
CA SER A 35 3.81 6.50 7.06
C SER A 35 3.45 5.69 5.82
N ASP A 36 2.66 4.63 6.01
CA ASP A 36 2.14 3.81 4.93
C ASP A 36 0.96 4.53 4.24
N SER A 37 0.73 4.22 2.97
CA SER A 37 -0.35 4.83 2.18
C SER A 37 -1.73 4.65 2.81
N TRP A 38 -2.00 3.51 3.43
CA TRP A 38 -3.25 3.22 4.14
C TRP A 38 -3.45 4.08 5.38
N ASP A 39 -2.39 4.31 6.15
CA ASP A 39 -2.41 5.19 7.33
C ASP A 39 -2.67 6.64 6.95
N VAL A 40 -2.09 7.08 5.84
CA VAL A 40 -2.26 8.44 5.33
C VAL A 40 -3.72 8.70 4.97
N VAL A 41 -4.36 7.79 4.24
CA VAL A 41 -5.76 7.95 3.80
C VAL A 41 -6.74 7.99 4.98
N ALA A 42 -6.46 7.26 6.05
CA ALA A 42 -7.31 7.19 7.25
C ALA A 42 -6.87 8.16 8.36
N ASN A 43 -6.31 9.31 8.02
CA ASN A 43 -5.85 10.29 9.01
C ASN A 43 -7.04 10.84 9.84
N PRO A 44 -7.09 10.59 11.16
CA PRO A 44 -8.23 10.93 12.02
C PRO A 44 -8.47 12.43 12.17
N LYS A 45 -7.55 13.25 11.70
CA LYS A 45 -7.71 14.72 11.70
C LYS A 45 -8.68 15.19 10.60
N PHE A 46 -8.81 14.44 9.51
CA PHE A 46 -9.58 14.84 8.34
C PHE A 46 -10.71 13.89 8.00
N VAL A 47 -10.70 12.69 8.56
CA VAL A 47 -11.71 11.65 8.34
C VAL A 47 -12.39 11.27 9.65
N GLU A 48 -13.55 10.65 9.56
CA GLU A 48 -14.28 10.17 10.73
C GLU A 48 -13.47 9.13 11.50
N GLN A 49 -13.36 9.26 12.83
CA GLN A 49 -12.55 8.37 13.67
C GLN A 49 -12.92 6.87 13.53
N GLY A 50 -14.19 6.59 13.25
CA GLY A 50 -14.68 5.22 13.06
C GLY A 50 -13.97 4.48 11.94
N ILE A 51 -13.58 5.15 10.85
CA ILE A 51 -12.91 4.51 9.71
C ILE A 51 -11.57 3.90 10.13
N ARG A 52 -10.77 4.60 10.94
CA ARG A 52 -9.49 4.07 11.43
C ARG A 52 -9.67 2.81 12.25
N SER A 53 -10.62 2.83 13.18
CA SER A 53 -10.94 1.67 14.03
C SER A 53 -11.37 0.47 13.20
N ASP A 54 -12.23 0.68 12.19
CA ASP A 54 -12.70 -0.42 11.34
C ASP A 54 -11.59 -0.93 10.41
N MET A 55 -10.74 -0.07 9.87
CA MET A 55 -9.55 -0.48 9.10
C MET A 55 -8.58 -1.30 9.97
N ASP A 56 -8.34 -0.92 11.23
CA ASP A 56 -7.50 -1.67 12.15
C ASP A 56 -8.05 -3.08 12.43
N LYS A 57 -9.39 -3.23 12.49
CA LYS A 57 -10.04 -4.55 12.62
C LYS A 57 -9.78 -5.42 11.38
N LEU A 58 -9.92 -4.85 10.18
CA LEU A 58 -9.62 -5.56 8.93
C LEU A 58 -8.14 -5.95 8.87
N TYR A 59 -7.24 -5.06 9.22
CA TYR A 59 -5.81 -5.35 9.28
C TYR A 59 -5.51 -6.53 10.22
N LYS A 60 -6.05 -6.52 11.42
CA LYS A 60 -5.89 -7.61 12.40
C LYS A 60 -6.46 -8.94 11.91
N LYS A 61 -7.53 -8.90 11.12
CA LYS A 61 -8.16 -10.10 10.53
C LYS A 61 -7.32 -10.69 9.40
N TYR A 62 -6.83 -9.87 8.48
CA TYR A 62 -6.23 -10.34 7.23
C TYR A 62 -4.70 -10.39 7.24
N ARG A 63 -4.03 -9.56 8.03
CA ARG A 63 -2.57 -9.56 8.07
C ARG A 63 -1.95 -10.91 8.47
N PRO A 64 -2.49 -11.66 9.44
CA PRO A 64 -2.00 -13.01 9.73
C PRO A 64 -2.09 -13.95 8.53
N ILE A 65 -3.18 -13.86 7.74
CA ILE A 65 -3.37 -14.68 6.53
C ILE A 65 -2.35 -14.30 5.46
N GLU A 66 -2.12 -13.02 5.25
CA GLU A 66 -1.12 -12.52 4.31
C GLU A 66 0.29 -13.05 4.63
N MET A 67 0.64 -13.10 5.91
CA MET A 67 1.95 -13.53 6.40
C MET A 67 2.08 -15.05 6.58
N ASP A 68 1.00 -15.80 6.42
CA ASP A 68 1.02 -17.26 6.58
C ASP A 68 1.58 -17.93 5.32
N TYR A 69 2.76 -18.51 5.43
CA TYR A 69 3.42 -19.23 4.34
C TYR A 69 2.91 -20.67 4.14
N THR A 70 2.00 -21.16 4.99
CA THR A 70 1.39 -22.49 4.88
C THR A 70 0.15 -22.48 3.99
N ILE A 71 -0.47 -21.33 3.78
CA ILE A 71 -1.67 -21.16 2.93
C ILE A 71 -1.26 -21.13 1.46
N SER A 72 -2.03 -21.82 0.60
CA SER A 72 -1.78 -21.80 -0.84
C SER A 72 -1.87 -20.40 -1.43
N LYS A 73 -1.15 -20.16 -2.53
CA LYS A 73 -1.18 -18.86 -3.23
C LYS A 73 -2.59 -18.48 -3.67
N GLU A 74 -3.34 -19.46 -4.19
CA GLU A 74 -4.71 -19.28 -4.67
C GLU A 74 -5.66 -18.86 -3.54
N GLU A 75 -5.57 -19.55 -2.40
CA GLU A 75 -6.40 -19.21 -1.24
C GLU A 75 -6.01 -17.84 -0.66
N LYS A 76 -4.71 -17.57 -0.56
CA LYS A 76 -4.22 -16.26 -0.11
C LYS A 76 -4.73 -15.14 -1.02
N LEU A 77 -4.68 -15.33 -2.34
CA LEU A 77 -5.17 -14.32 -3.29
C LEU A 77 -6.66 -14.01 -3.06
N LYS A 78 -7.50 -15.03 -2.88
CA LYS A 78 -8.93 -14.84 -2.57
C LYS A 78 -9.13 -14.03 -1.29
N GLN A 79 -8.37 -14.32 -0.25
CA GLN A 79 -8.48 -13.58 1.02
C GLN A 79 -8.02 -12.13 0.88
N MET A 80 -6.99 -11.86 0.07
CA MET A 80 -6.53 -10.50 -0.19
C MET A 80 -7.54 -9.71 -1.05
N GLU A 81 -8.20 -10.34 -2.01
CA GLU A 81 -9.28 -9.73 -2.78
C GLU A 81 -10.48 -9.35 -1.90
N ILE A 82 -10.85 -10.23 -0.96
CA ILE A 82 -11.91 -9.94 0.02
C ILE A 82 -11.48 -8.76 0.92
N TRP A 83 -10.26 -8.78 1.42
CA TRP A 83 -9.73 -7.68 2.23
C TRP A 83 -9.80 -6.34 1.50
N TYR A 84 -9.35 -6.31 0.25
CA TYR A 84 -9.43 -5.11 -0.58
C TYR A 84 -10.88 -4.62 -0.75
N SER A 85 -11.81 -5.53 -1.03
CA SER A 85 -13.24 -5.21 -1.17
C SER A 85 -13.81 -4.63 0.12
N GLU A 86 -13.56 -5.26 1.28
CA GLU A 86 -14.00 -4.78 2.58
C GLU A 86 -13.41 -3.38 2.91
N CYS A 87 -12.17 -3.10 2.52
CA CYS A 87 -11.58 -1.76 2.66
C CYS A 87 -12.31 -0.72 1.80
N MET A 88 -12.66 -1.06 0.56
CA MET A 88 -13.43 -0.16 -0.31
C MET A 88 -14.84 0.10 0.26
N ASP A 89 -15.49 -0.92 0.80
CA ASP A 89 -16.79 -0.78 1.45
C ASP A 89 -16.75 0.18 2.66
N LEU A 90 -15.64 0.19 3.41
CA LEU A 90 -15.44 1.17 4.48
C LEU A 90 -15.37 2.60 3.93
N TYR A 91 -14.66 2.83 2.83
CA TYR A 91 -14.58 4.15 2.23
C TYR A 91 -15.96 4.66 1.78
N TYR A 92 -16.79 3.78 1.23
CA TYR A 92 -18.19 4.11 0.91
C TYR A 92 -19.03 4.35 2.16
N LYS A 93 -18.96 3.48 3.15
CA LYS A 93 -19.68 3.59 4.43
C LYS A 93 -19.43 4.94 5.12
N TYR A 94 -18.19 5.40 5.11
CA TYR A 94 -17.77 6.65 5.76
C TYR A 94 -17.79 7.86 4.80
N ASN A 95 -18.33 7.70 3.58
CA ASN A 95 -18.40 8.77 2.56
C ASN A 95 -17.06 9.51 2.37
N LEU A 96 -15.96 8.76 2.29
CA LEU A 96 -14.62 9.34 2.15
C LEU A 96 -14.55 10.18 0.86
N THR A 97 -14.26 11.46 1.00
CA THR A 97 -14.21 12.40 -0.11
C THR A 97 -12.78 12.59 -0.64
N LYS A 98 -12.68 12.99 -1.92
CA LYS A 98 -11.40 13.36 -2.54
C LYS A 98 -10.69 14.48 -1.77
N GLU A 99 -11.43 15.43 -1.20
CA GLU A 99 -10.87 16.53 -0.43
C GLU A 99 -10.27 16.05 0.89
N GLN A 100 -10.95 15.15 1.61
CA GLN A 100 -10.42 14.54 2.82
C GLN A 100 -9.13 13.76 2.55
N ILE A 101 -9.09 12.97 1.45
CA ILE A 101 -7.87 12.26 1.03
C ILE A 101 -6.75 13.26 0.74
N LYS A 102 -7.01 14.32 -0.03
CA LYS A 102 -6.03 15.36 -0.34
C LYS A 102 -5.46 16.02 0.91
N ASN A 103 -6.33 16.42 1.85
CA ASN A 103 -5.92 17.03 3.10
C ASN A 103 -5.09 16.08 3.97
N SER A 104 -5.47 14.80 3.99
CA SER A 104 -4.72 13.75 4.70
C SER A 104 -3.32 13.56 4.12
N ILE A 105 -3.19 13.56 2.80
CA ILE A 105 -1.89 13.46 2.11
C ILE A 105 -1.02 14.69 2.41
N GLN A 106 -1.58 15.89 2.31
CA GLN A 106 -0.84 17.14 2.56
C GLN A 106 -0.34 17.27 4.00
N ALA A 107 -1.06 16.71 4.96
CA ALA A 107 -0.68 16.71 6.36
C ALA A 107 0.13 15.48 6.80
N SER A 108 0.42 14.57 5.86
CA SER A 108 1.17 13.35 6.16
C SER A 108 2.67 13.61 6.30
N ASP A 109 3.34 12.69 6.98
CA ASP A 109 4.80 12.66 7.10
C ASP A 109 5.43 11.68 6.10
N VAL A 110 4.81 11.53 4.92
CA VAL A 110 5.37 10.69 3.85
C VAL A 110 6.74 11.20 3.44
N LYS A 111 7.73 10.33 3.55
CA LYS A 111 9.14 10.62 3.25
C LYS A 111 9.59 9.76 2.09
N PHE A 112 10.15 10.38 1.06
CA PHE A 112 10.76 9.68 -0.05
C PHE A 112 12.19 9.27 0.28
N ARG A 113 12.65 8.16 -0.28
CA ARG A 113 14.08 7.81 -0.23
C ARG A 113 14.88 8.86 -0.99
N LYS A 114 16.03 9.20 -0.42
CA LYS A 114 17.03 10.07 -1.07
C LYS A 114 17.92 9.26 -2.01
#